data_8f86cdc6c0e36f3200b60fe4ed32003d
#
_entry.id   8f86cdc6c0e36f3200b60fe4ed32003d
#
_cell.length_a   1.000
_cell.length_b   1.000
_cell.length_c   1.000
_cell.angle_alpha   90.00
_cell.angle_beta   90.00
_cell.angle_gamma   90.00
#
_symmetry.space_group_name_H-M   'P 1'
#
loop_
_entity.id
_entity.type
_entity.pdbx_description
1 polymer ?
#
loop_
_entity_poly.entity_id
_entity_poly.type
_entity_poly.pdbx_seq_one_letter_code
_entity_poly.pdbx_strand_id
1 'polypeptide(L)'
;MTRREWLRTTALSLTASSLVAANEQKGGEKRMGKFKQDLSWWCFARPGVDIKRLIKEAKAIGYAGFELVPREWWDPIKDEGLEIVTIGGHASLTDGLNRKENHNRIEEEILRNLELAKQYGIKILICFSGNRRGISDEEGLENTVEGLKRVAKAAEEAGVTLALELLNSKVDHKDYQADRTWWGVEVCKRVNSPRVKLLYDIYHMQIMEGDIIRTIQQNIQWIAHFHTAGNPGRRDFDDDQELNYRGIMKAIAATGYDGYVGHEFVPKGDVFEAMRRAFEICNV
;
A
#
# COMPACT_ATOMS: atom_id res chain seq x y z
N MET A 1 31.68 37.50 -41.06
CA MET A 1 32.18 36.91 -39.82
C MET A 1 32.12 35.40 -39.92
N THR A 2 33.24 34.75 -40.03
CA THR A 2 33.38 33.33 -40.25
C THR A 2 33.62 32.62 -38.89
N ARG A 3 33.26 31.36 -38.83
CA ARG A 3 33.35 30.48 -37.66
C ARG A 3 34.75 30.45 -36.98
N ARG A 4 35.77 31.10 -37.53
CA ARG A 4 37.15 31.16 -37.03
C ARG A 4 37.46 32.41 -36.16
N GLU A 5 36.59 33.41 -36.12
CA GLU A 5 36.81 34.63 -35.32
C GLU A 5 36.25 34.54 -33.90
N TRP A 6 35.44 33.52 -33.61
CA TRP A 6 34.82 33.33 -32.29
C TRP A 6 35.73 32.61 -31.24
N LEU A 7 36.91 32.13 -31.67
CA LEU A 7 37.83 31.34 -30.82
C LEU A 7 39.06 32.13 -30.32
N ARG A 8 39.11 33.46 -30.46
CA ARG A 8 40.31 34.26 -30.09
C ARG A 8 40.09 35.35 -29.03
N THR A 9 38.96 35.42 -28.36
CA THR A 9 38.70 36.49 -27.37
C THR A 9 38.17 35.96 -26.04
N THR A 10 38.79 34.94 -25.46
CA THR A 10 38.63 34.63 -24.04
C THR A 10 39.88 33.94 -23.52
N ALA A 11 40.95 34.68 -23.44
CA ALA A 11 42.07 34.34 -22.59
C ALA A 11 42.57 35.66 -21.97
N LEU A 12 42.19 35.88 -20.72
CA LEU A 12 42.85 36.65 -19.66
C LEU A 12 41.84 37.30 -18.72
N SER A 13 41.54 36.64 -17.64
CA SER A 13 41.64 37.18 -16.28
C SER A 13 41.32 36.08 -15.31
N LEU A 14 42.36 35.47 -14.81
CA LEU A 14 42.36 34.61 -13.62
C LEU A 14 42.55 35.49 -12.39
N THR A 15 41.97 35.00 -11.34
CA THR A 15 42.18 35.17 -9.89
C THR A 15 41.07 35.88 -9.16
N ALA A 16 40.14 35.10 -8.68
CA ALA A 16 39.59 35.29 -7.33
C ALA A 16 39.20 33.93 -6.80
N SER A 17 39.92 33.51 -5.79
CA SER A 17 39.70 32.29 -5.03
C SER A 17 38.30 32.32 -4.39
N SER A 18 37.45 31.37 -4.74
CA SER A 18 36.34 30.97 -3.90
C SER A 18 36.44 29.45 -3.74
N LEU A 19 36.85 29.03 -2.56
CA LEU A 19 36.70 27.68 -2.07
C LEU A 19 35.19 27.37 -2.06
N VAL A 20 34.72 26.79 -3.13
CA VAL A 20 33.49 26.02 -3.09
C VAL A 20 33.90 24.65 -2.56
N ALA A 21 33.62 24.41 -1.28
CA ALA A 21 33.72 23.10 -0.69
C ALA A 21 32.86 22.14 -1.53
N ALA A 22 33.53 21.30 -2.32
CA ALA A 22 32.90 20.13 -2.89
C ALA A 22 32.40 19.25 -1.72
N ASN A 23 31.13 19.36 -1.46
CA ASN A 23 30.45 18.42 -0.60
C ASN A 23 30.39 17.10 -1.38
N GLU A 24 31.45 16.31 -1.28
CA GLU A 24 31.42 14.91 -1.68
C GLU A 24 30.31 14.25 -0.83
N GLN A 25 29.10 14.19 -1.40
CA GLN A 25 28.12 13.23 -0.96
C GLN A 25 28.77 11.85 -1.15
N LYS A 26 29.38 11.36 -0.06
CA LYS A 26 29.64 9.93 0.09
C LYS A 26 28.34 9.25 -0.28
N GLY A 27 28.31 8.57 -1.41
CA GLY A 27 27.20 7.70 -1.80
C GLY A 27 27.01 6.65 -0.72
N GLY A 28 26.17 6.95 0.27
CA GLY A 28 25.75 5.96 1.24
C GLY A 28 25.07 4.85 0.45
N GLU A 29 25.51 3.62 0.61
CA GLU A 29 24.83 2.46 0.09
C GLU A 29 23.35 2.59 0.47
N LYS A 30 22.49 2.71 -0.55
CA LYS A 30 21.05 2.86 -0.37
C LYS A 30 20.57 1.58 0.30
N ARG A 31 20.26 1.66 1.60
CA ARG A 31 19.85 0.49 2.38
C ARG A 31 18.60 -0.08 1.73
N MET A 32 18.69 -1.30 1.18
CA MET A 32 17.54 -2.02 0.65
C MET A 32 16.55 -2.28 1.79
N GLY A 33 15.29 -1.96 1.59
CA GLY A 33 14.22 -2.29 2.52
C GLY A 33 14.03 -3.81 2.61
N LYS A 34 13.64 -4.28 3.78
CA LYS A 34 13.22 -5.67 4.01
C LYS A 34 11.76 -5.65 4.42
N PHE A 35 10.88 -5.55 3.44
CA PHE A 35 9.46 -5.68 3.70
C PHE A 35 9.11 -7.13 4.10
N LYS A 36 8.00 -7.27 4.81
CA LYS A 36 7.42 -8.56 5.19
C LYS A 36 6.32 -8.92 4.19
N GLN A 37 6.04 -10.21 4.03
CA GLN A 37 4.93 -10.70 3.21
C GLN A 37 3.84 -11.27 4.11
N ASP A 38 2.58 -11.07 3.74
CA ASP A 38 1.41 -11.59 4.43
C ASP A 38 0.31 -12.04 3.44
N LEU A 39 -0.76 -12.60 3.96
CA LEU A 39 -1.83 -13.22 3.18
C LEU A 39 -3.19 -12.64 3.55
N SER A 40 -3.96 -12.24 2.56
CA SER A 40 -5.36 -11.84 2.76
C SER A 40 -6.22 -13.06 3.03
N TRP A 41 -6.81 -13.12 4.21
CA TRP A 41 -7.51 -14.30 4.73
C TRP A 41 -8.59 -14.83 3.77
N TRP A 42 -9.44 -13.96 3.26
CA TRP A 42 -10.56 -14.34 2.40
C TRP A 42 -10.14 -15.00 1.07
N CYS A 43 -8.91 -14.76 0.62
CA CYS A 43 -8.35 -15.36 -0.58
C CYS A 43 -7.92 -16.80 -0.38
N PHE A 44 -7.38 -17.13 0.80
CA PHE A 44 -6.72 -18.40 1.07
C PHE A 44 -7.52 -19.31 2.01
N ALA A 45 -8.24 -18.76 2.98
CA ALA A 45 -9.09 -19.51 3.92
C ALA A 45 -10.47 -19.83 3.31
N ARG A 46 -10.47 -20.58 2.22
CA ARG A 46 -11.69 -20.90 1.44
C ARG A 46 -12.32 -22.22 1.88
N PRO A 47 -13.59 -22.47 1.51
CA PRO A 47 -14.23 -23.77 1.75
C PRO A 47 -13.35 -24.92 1.25
N GLY A 48 -13.17 -25.94 2.13
CA GLY A 48 -12.34 -27.11 1.84
C GLY A 48 -10.85 -26.97 2.19
N VAL A 49 -10.37 -25.79 2.55
CA VAL A 49 -9.00 -25.60 3.05
C VAL A 49 -8.95 -25.90 4.54
N ASP A 50 -8.00 -26.74 4.95
CA ASP A 50 -7.69 -26.95 6.37
C ASP A 50 -7.01 -25.69 6.94
N ILE A 51 -7.75 -24.94 7.73
CA ILE A 51 -7.31 -23.67 8.30
C ILE A 51 -6.12 -23.83 9.24
N LYS A 52 -6.07 -24.87 10.05
CA LYS A 52 -4.93 -25.12 10.95
C LYS A 52 -3.65 -25.40 10.14
N ARG A 53 -3.79 -26.16 9.07
CA ARG A 53 -2.69 -26.39 8.14
C ARG A 53 -2.29 -25.10 7.44
N LEU A 54 -3.25 -24.29 7.00
CA LEU A 54 -2.99 -22.99 6.35
C LEU A 54 -2.09 -22.09 7.21
N ILE A 55 -2.42 -21.95 8.50
CA ILE A 55 -1.66 -21.14 9.45
C ILE A 55 -0.22 -21.68 9.61
N LYS A 56 -0.06 -23.00 9.79
CA LYS A 56 1.26 -23.65 9.94
C LYS A 56 2.12 -23.53 8.67
N GLU A 57 1.52 -23.77 7.51
CA GLU A 57 2.23 -23.64 6.22
C GLU A 57 2.66 -22.20 5.96
N ALA A 58 1.82 -21.21 6.27
CA ALA A 58 2.18 -19.79 6.16
C ALA A 58 3.43 -19.48 7.01
N LYS A 59 3.47 -19.95 8.26
CA LYS A 59 4.63 -19.82 9.13
C LYS A 59 5.87 -20.52 8.57
N ALA A 60 5.72 -21.74 8.09
CA ALA A 60 6.82 -22.55 7.56
C ALA A 60 7.41 -21.95 6.28
N ILE A 61 6.60 -21.30 5.43
CA ILE A 61 7.04 -20.59 4.23
C ILE A 61 7.82 -19.33 4.59
N GLY A 62 7.45 -18.64 5.68
CA GLY A 62 8.10 -17.41 6.12
C GLY A 62 7.20 -16.16 6.08
N TYR A 63 5.90 -16.33 5.91
CA TYR A 63 4.95 -15.23 6.01
C TYR A 63 4.95 -14.61 7.40
N ALA A 64 4.77 -13.30 7.47
CA ALA A 64 4.66 -12.58 8.74
C ALA A 64 3.32 -12.78 9.43
N GLY A 65 2.25 -12.95 8.65
CA GLY A 65 0.91 -13.09 9.19
C GLY A 65 -0.19 -13.11 8.15
N PHE A 66 -1.36 -12.75 8.63
CA PHE A 66 -2.58 -12.66 7.83
C PHE A 66 -3.26 -11.29 8.04
N GLU A 67 -4.05 -10.90 7.07
CA GLU A 67 -4.87 -9.70 7.12
C GLU A 67 -6.35 -10.00 6.91
N LEU A 68 -7.22 -9.08 7.37
CA LEU A 68 -8.68 -9.18 7.27
C LEU A 68 -9.24 -10.50 7.85
N VAL A 69 -8.62 -10.95 8.93
CA VAL A 69 -8.93 -12.23 9.60
C VAL A 69 -10.20 -12.11 10.45
N PRO A 70 -11.15 -13.07 10.39
CA PRO A 70 -12.24 -13.16 11.34
C PRO A 70 -11.73 -13.33 12.79
N ARG A 71 -12.44 -12.70 13.74
CA ARG A 71 -11.97 -12.55 15.13
C ARG A 71 -11.63 -13.85 15.83
N GLU A 72 -12.35 -14.92 15.53
CA GLU A 72 -12.17 -16.25 16.12
C GLU A 72 -10.82 -16.91 15.78
N TRP A 73 -10.13 -16.44 14.75
CA TRP A 73 -8.82 -16.97 14.33
C TRP A 73 -7.62 -16.15 14.82
N TRP A 74 -7.84 -15.03 15.50
CA TRP A 74 -6.74 -14.16 15.92
C TRP A 74 -5.80 -14.84 16.93
N ASP A 75 -6.36 -15.43 17.97
CA ASP A 75 -5.55 -16.11 18.97
C ASP A 75 -4.82 -17.35 18.39
N PRO A 76 -5.46 -18.24 17.60
CA PRO A 76 -4.75 -19.32 16.92
C PRO A 76 -3.61 -18.88 16.01
N ILE A 77 -3.74 -17.77 15.30
CA ILE A 77 -2.69 -17.21 14.45
C ILE A 77 -1.52 -16.68 15.29
N LYS A 78 -1.83 -15.97 16.37
CA LYS A 78 -0.82 -15.43 17.30
C LYS A 78 -0.11 -16.54 18.08
N ASP A 79 -0.77 -17.58 18.47
CA ASP A 79 -0.19 -18.75 19.16
C ASP A 79 0.84 -19.47 18.27
N GLU A 80 0.66 -19.45 16.93
CA GLU A 80 1.66 -19.94 15.96
C GLU A 80 2.82 -18.93 15.75
N GLY A 81 2.76 -17.75 16.38
CA GLY A 81 3.77 -16.69 16.27
C GLY A 81 3.67 -15.90 14.96
N LEU A 82 2.47 -15.80 14.40
CA LEU A 82 2.14 -14.95 13.26
C LEU A 82 1.41 -13.68 13.71
N GLU A 83 1.39 -12.67 12.86
CA GLU A 83 0.79 -11.38 13.12
C GLU A 83 -0.63 -11.30 12.50
N ILE A 84 -1.52 -10.52 13.13
CA ILE A 84 -2.68 -9.96 12.44
C ILE A 84 -2.21 -8.62 11.89
N VAL A 85 -2.01 -8.55 10.56
CA VAL A 85 -1.33 -7.43 9.91
C VAL A 85 -2.24 -6.23 9.76
N THR A 86 -3.43 -6.46 9.20
CA THR A 86 -4.45 -5.43 9.03
C THR A 86 -5.83 -5.90 9.46
N ILE A 87 -6.68 -4.96 9.83
CA ILE A 87 -8.13 -5.12 9.94
C ILE A 87 -8.85 -3.96 9.26
N GLY A 88 -10.14 -4.10 9.02
CA GLY A 88 -10.96 -3.00 8.52
C GLY A 88 -11.01 -1.83 9.49
N GLY A 89 -10.85 -0.62 8.99
CA GLY A 89 -11.10 0.61 9.76
C GLY A 89 -12.59 0.83 9.95
N HIS A 90 -13.37 0.58 8.89
CA HIS A 90 -14.84 0.63 8.91
C HIS A 90 -15.45 -0.42 7.97
N ALA A 91 -16.74 -0.71 8.13
CA ALA A 91 -17.36 -1.89 7.55
C ALA A 91 -17.68 -1.78 6.06
N SER A 92 -18.03 -0.60 5.54
CA SER A 92 -18.58 -0.47 4.19
C SER A 92 -17.58 0.05 3.18
N LEU A 93 -17.33 -0.74 2.14
CA LEU A 93 -16.54 -0.33 0.97
C LEU A 93 -17.28 0.73 0.14
N THR A 94 -18.60 0.65 0.00
CA THR A 94 -19.40 1.51 -0.88
C THR A 94 -19.92 2.78 -0.20
N ASP A 95 -20.16 2.71 1.14
CA ASP A 95 -20.65 3.82 1.95
C ASP A 95 -19.50 4.34 2.81
N GLY A 96 -18.52 4.97 2.15
CA GLY A 96 -17.25 5.35 2.72
C GLY A 96 -17.12 6.82 3.07
N LEU A 97 -15.86 7.23 3.18
CA LEU A 97 -15.44 8.54 3.67
C LEU A 97 -15.81 9.71 2.75
N ASN A 98 -16.08 9.46 1.46
CA ASN A 98 -16.47 10.49 0.50
C ASN A 98 -17.86 11.09 0.72
N ARG A 99 -18.58 10.62 1.74
CA ARG A 99 -19.95 11.03 2.08
C ARG A 99 -20.05 11.46 3.53
N LYS A 100 -20.39 12.74 3.78
CA LYS A 100 -20.47 13.32 5.13
C LYS A 100 -21.49 12.62 6.03
N GLU A 101 -22.58 12.12 5.44
CA GLU A 101 -23.60 11.37 6.16
C GLU A 101 -23.06 10.08 6.81
N ASN A 102 -21.95 9.56 6.31
CA ASN A 102 -21.31 8.35 6.85
C ASN A 102 -20.29 8.66 7.97
N HIS A 103 -19.83 9.90 8.10
CA HIS A 103 -18.69 10.25 8.95
C HIS A 103 -18.88 9.86 10.40
N ASN A 104 -20.06 10.08 11.00
CA ASN A 104 -20.31 9.71 12.40
C ASN A 104 -20.16 8.21 12.63
N ARG A 105 -20.77 7.39 11.78
CA ARG A 105 -20.66 5.94 11.82
C ARG A 105 -19.20 5.48 11.64
N ILE A 106 -18.52 6.02 10.63
CA ILE A 106 -17.13 5.66 10.32
C ILE A 106 -16.18 6.05 11.46
N GLU A 107 -16.37 7.23 12.05
CA GLU A 107 -15.58 7.68 13.21
C GLU A 107 -15.73 6.70 14.39
N GLU A 108 -16.96 6.32 14.76
CA GLU A 108 -17.23 5.34 15.82
C GLU A 108 -16.59 3.98 15.54
N GLU A 109 -16.68 3.51 14.28
CA GLU A 109 -16.09 2.25 13.85
C GLU A 109 -14.55 2.29 13.94
N ILE A 110 -13.93 3.34 13.42
CA ILE A 110 -12.47 3.51 13.46
C ILE A 110 -11.97 3.63 14.90
N LEU A 111 -12.59 4.44 15.74
CA LEU A 111 -12.18 4.59 17.14
C LEU A 111 -12.24 3.25 17.89
N ARG A 112 -13.30 2.47 17.71
CA ARG A 112 -13.42 1.13 18.30
C ARG A 112 -12.33 0.19 17.75
N ASN A 113 -12.04 0.23 16.46
CA ASN A 113 -11.03 -0.64 15.84
C ASN A 113 -9.59 -0.20 16.18
N LEU A 114 -9.35 1.08 16.47
CA LEU A 114 -8.08 1.54 17.04
C LEU A 114 -7.80 0.94 18.43
N GLU A 115 -8.80 0.82 19.29
CA GLU A 115 -8.63 0.15 20.59
C GLU A 115 -8.34 -1.35 20.43
N LEU A 116 -9.00 -2.03 19.50
CA LEU A 116 -8.68 -3.42 19.16
C LEU A 116 -7.26 -3.55 18.62
N ALA A 117 -6.86 -2.63 17.74
CA ALA A 117 -5.52 -2.62 17.15
C ALA A 117 -4.44 -2.45 18.22
N LYS A 118 -4.63 -1.58 19.20
CA LYS A 118 -3.73 -1.43 20.36
C LYS A 118 -3.63 -2.72 21.17
N GLN A 119 -4.76 -3.35 21.48
CA GLN A 119 -4.82 -4.57 22.25
C GLN A 119 -4.07 -5.74 21.58
N TYR A 120 -4.16 -5.86 20.27
CA TYR A 120 -3.62 -6.99 19.50
C TYR A 120 -2.29 -6.68 18.80
N GLY A 121 -1.80 -5.44 18.89
CA GLY A 121 -0.56 -5.00 18.25
C GLY A 121 -0.66 -4.78 16.75
N ILE A 122 -1.89 -4.63 16.22
CA ILE A 122 -2.17 -4.38 14.80
C ILE A 122 -1.72 -2.96 14.45
N LYS A 123 -1.11 -2.79 13.27
CA LYS A 123 -0.49 -1.50 12.89
C LYS A 123 -1.24 -0.73 11.82
N ILE A 124 -2.17 -1.37 11.11
CA ILE A 124 -2.84 -0.79 9.94
C ILE A 124 -4.35 -1.09 10.01
N LEU A 125 -5.16 -0.05 9.80
CA LEU A 125 -6.59 -0.14 9.54
C LEU A 125 -6.86 0.23 8.09
N ILE A 126 -7.55 -0.64 7.34
CA ILE A 126 -7.92 -0.37 5.95
C ILE A 126 -9.18 0.48 5.92
N CYS A 127 -9.11 1.61 5.20
CA CYS A 127 -10.22 2.55 5.04
C CYS A 127 -10.62 2.67 3.57
N PHE A 128 -11.90 2.95 3.31
CA PHE A 128 -12.46 3.05 1.97
C PHE A 128 -13.06 4.43 1.71
N SER A 129 -12.84 4.95 0.51
CA SER A 129 -13.44 6.22 0.09
C SER A 129 -14.96 6.14 -0.09
N GLY A 130 -15.44 5.00 -0.57
CA GLY A 130 -16.84 4.85 -0.98
C GLY A 130 -17.05 5.10 -2.48
N ASN A 131 -18.29 4.89 -2.93
CA ASN A 131 -18.70 5.13 -4.31
C ASN A 131 -19.05 6.59 -4.55
N ARG A 132 -18.77 7.11 -5.77
CA ARG A 132 -19.05 8.49 -6.18
C ARG A 132 -20.53 8.84 -6.10
N ARG A 133 -21.39 8.00 -6.66
CA ARG A 133 -22.84 8.27 -6.74
C ARG A 133 -23.15 9.69 -7.21
N GLY A 134 -22.40 10.13 -8.22
CA GLY A 134 -22.59 11.40 -8.90
C GLY A 134 -21.90 12.62 -8.28
N ILE A 135 -21.20 12.52 -7.14
CA ILE A 135 -20.36 13.64 -6.67
C ILE A 135 -19.06 13.73 -7.48
N SER A 136 -18.50 14.94 -7.53
CA SER A 136 -17.23 15.20 -8.22
C SER A 136 -16.04 14.60 -7.48
N ASP A 137 -14.90 14.48 -8.16
CA ASP A 137 -13.67 14.03 -7.54
C ASP A 137 -13.19 15.00 -6.45
N GLU A 138 -13.36 16.31 -6.63
CA GLU A 138 -12.99 17.32 -5.63
C GLU A 138 -13.91 17.26 -4.41
N GLU A 139 -15.22 17.17 -4.58
CA GLU A 139 -16.17 17.05 -3.47
C GLU A 139 -15.89 15.76 -2.66
N GLY A 140 -15.70 14.63 -3.35
CA GLY A 140 -15.37 13.37 -2.69
C GLY A 140 -14.05 13.44 -1.93
N LEU A 141 -13.05 14.15 -2.49
CA LEU A 141 -11.76 14.37 -1.87
C LEU A 141 -11.89 15.21 -0.59
N GLU A 142 -12.58 16.35 -0.66
CA GLU A 142 -12.80 17.22 0.51
C GLU A 142 -13.53 16.48 1.63
N ASN A 143 -14.59 15.74 1.31
CA ASN A 143 -15.32 14.94 2.28
C ASN A 143 -14.44 13.86 2.90
N THR A 144 -13.62 13.14 2.10
CA THR A 144 -12.70 12.11 2.61
C THR A 144 -11.67 12.71 3.54
N VAL A 145 -11.11 13.87 3.20
CA VAL A 145 -10.18 14.62 4.06
C VAL A 145 -10.83 15.02 5.38
N GLU A 146 -12.06 15.55 5.34
CA GLU A 146 -12.83 15.92 6.54
C GLU A 146 -13.04 14.71 7.45
N GLY A 147 -13.51 13.58 6.89
CA GLY A 147 -13.74 12.34 7.65
C GLY A 147 -12.48 11.79 8.30
N LEU A 148 -11.36 11.74 7.56
CA LEU A 148 -10.08 11.25 8.10
C LEU A 148 -9.49 12.19 9.16
N LYS A 149 -9.64 13.50 9.04
CA LYS A 149 -9.19 14.46 10.05
C LYS A 149 -9.87 14.26 11.40
N ARG A 150 -11.10 13.76 11.45
CA ARG A 150 -11.83 13.49 12.71
C ARG A 150 -11.15 12.41 13.55
N VAL A 151 -10.44 11.46 12.92
CA VAL A 151 -9.84 10.29 13.55
C VAL A 151 -8.31 10.27 13.50
N ALA A 152 -7.68 11.17 12.75
CA ALA A 152 -6.24 11.19 12.52
C ALA A 152 -5.45 11.30 13.84
N LYS A 153 -5.85 12.18 14.75
CA LYS A 153 -5.18 12.34 16.04
C LYS A 153 -5.27 11.07 16.91
N ALA A 154 -6.41 10.41 16.95
CA ALA A 154 -6.57 9.15 17.66
C ALA A 154 -5.68 8.04 17.06
N ALA A 155 -5.54 8.00 15.75
CA ALA A 155 -4.63 7.07 15.06
C ALA A 155 -3.15 7.36 15.39
N GLU A 156 -2.76 8.63 15.47
CA GLU A 156 -1.42 9.05 15.91
C GLU A 156 -1.12 8.61 17.34
N GLU A 157 -2.04 8.86 18.27
CA GLU A 157 -1.93 8.47 19.66
C GLU A 157 -1.89 6.94 19.85
N ALA A 158 -2.63 6.21 19.02
CA ALA A 158 -2.63 4.75 19.00
C ALA A 158 -1.37 4.16 18.33
N GLY A 159 -0.61 4.95 17.56
CA GLY A 159 0.50 4.46 16.73
C GLY A 159 0.06 3.55 15.59
N VAL A 160 -1.21 3.69 15.14
CA VAL A 160 -1.85 2.87 14.09
C VAL A 160 -2.04 3.72 12.82
N THR A 161 -1.81 3.14 11.67
CA THR A 161 -1.97 3.82 10.37
C THR A 161 -3.34 3.54 9.78
N LEU A 162 -4.03 4.59 9.37
CA LEU A 162 -5.23 4.51 8.54
C LEU A 162 -4.78 4.46 7.08
N ALA A 163 -4.95 3.32 6.44
CA ALA A 163 -4.54 3.11 5.05
C ALA A 163 -5.76 3.19 4.13
N LEU A 164 -5.88 4.29 3.37
CA LEU A 164 -6.92 4.45 2.36
C LEU A 164 -6.60 3.58 1.16
N GLU A 165 -7.45 2.60 0.88
CA GLU A 165 -7.23 1.66 -0.21
C GLU A 165 -7.63 2.23 -1.57
N LEU A 166 -6.72 2.07 -2.54
CA LEU A 166 -6.94 2.42 -3.94
C LEU A 166 -7.49 1.21 -4.70
N LEU A 167 -8.71 1.33 -5.23
CA LEU A 167 -9.38 0.25 -5.95
C LEU A 167 -9.68 0.65 -7.40
N ASN A 168 -9.84 -0.33 -8.29
CA ASN A 168 -10.23 -0.04 -9.67
C ASN A 168 -11.75 0.15 -9.82
N SER A 169 -12.14 1.23 -10.50
CA SER A 169 -13.54 1.49 -10.87
C SER A 169 -13.92 0.94 -12.24
N LYS A 170 -12.95 0.44 -13.03
CA LYS A 170 -13.19 -0.07 -14.39
C LYS A 170 -13.81 -1.46 -14.42
N VAL A 171 -13.40 -2.35 -13.51
CA VAL A 171 -13.75 -3.78 -13.58
C VAL A 171 -14.46 -4.22 -12.31
N ASP A 172 -13.81 -4.14 -11.14
CA ASP A 172 -14.25 -4.83 -9.93
C ASP A 172 -15.16 -3.99 -9.03
N HIS A 173 -14.86 -2.68 -8.89
CA HIS A 173 -15.52 -1.80 -7.95
C HIS A 173 -16.11 -0.56 -8.66
N LYS A 174 -17.06 -0.80 -9.56
CA LYS A 174 -17.70 0.29 -10.32
C LYS A 174 -18.10 1.46 -9.43
N ASP A 175 -17.80 2.68 -9.92
CA ASP A 175 -18.10 3.92 -9.23
C ASP A 175 -17.28 4.23 -7.96
N TYR A 176 -16.29 3.41 -7.61
CA TYR A 176 -15.42 3.68 -6.46
C TYR A 176 -14.63 4.99 -6.65
N GLN A 177 -14.50 5.81 -5.58
CA GLN A 177 -13.94 7.17 -5.69
C GLN A 177 -12.41 7.19 -5.73
N ALA A 178 -11.73 6.50 -4.82
CA ALA A 178 -10.27 6.48 -4.70
C ALA A 178 -9.66 5.50 -5.71
N ASP A 179 -9.81 5.77 -7.00
CA ASP A 179 -9.39 4.90 -8.10
C ASP A 179 -8.15 5.40 -8.86
N ARG A 180 -7.46 6.41 -8.30
CA ARG A 180 -6.24 7.01 -8.86
C ARG A 180 -5.24 7.35 -7.76
N THR A 181 -3.97 7.10 -8.03
CA THR A 181 -2.89 7.38 -7.09
C THR A 181 -2.82 8.87 -6.72
N TRP A 182 -2.94 9.77 -7.70
CA TRP A 182 -2.90 11.21 -7.44
C TRP A 182 -3.96 11.67 -6.45
N TRP A 183 -5.18 11.11 -6.56
CA TRP A 183 -6.31 11.46 -5.71
C TRP A 183 -6.05 11.03 -4.25
N GLY A 184 -5.60 9.78 -4.05
CA GLY A 184 -5.25 9.29 -2.72
C GLY A 184 -4.09 10.04 -2.08
N VAL A 185 -3.06 10.37 -2.87
CA VAL A 185 -1.91 11.17 -2.42
C VAL A 185 -2.37 12.56 -1.98
N GLU A 186 -3.28 13.18 -2.72
CA GLU A 186 -3.82 14.51 -2.38
C GLU A 186 -4.65 14.46 -1.09
N VAL A 187 -5.42 13.39 -0.85
CA VAL A 187 -6.08 13.15 0.44
C VAL A 187 -5.06 13.11 1.57
N CYS A 188 -4.00 12.31 1.45
CA CYS A 188 -2.95 12.22 2.47
C CYS A 188 -2.29 13.57 2.77
N LYS A 189 -1.97 14.34 1.74
CA LYS A 189 -1.40 15.69 1.87
C LYS A 189 -2.32 16.65 2.62
N ARG A 190 -3.62 16.70 2.26
CA ARG A 190 -4.58 17.63 2.88
C ARG A 190 -4.96 17.21 4.31
N VAL A 191 -4.96 15.91 4.62
CA VAL A 191 -5.10 15.45 6.02
C VAL A 191 -3.89 15.84 6.85
N ASN A 192 -2.69 15.74 6.28
CA ASN A 192 -1.42 16.12 6.88
C ASN A 192 -1.13 15.40 8.21
N SER A 193 -1.38 14.08 8.23
CA SER A 193 -1.07 13.21 9.36
C SER A 193 -0.07 12.13 8.95
N PRO A 194 0.96 11.82 9.77
CA PRO A 194 1.88 10.72 9.50
C PRO A 194 1.20 9.34 9.56
N ARG A 195 -0.02 9.28 10.13
CA ARG A 195 -0.81 8.05 10.28
C ARG A 195 -1.96 7.93 9.28
N VAL A 196 -2.03 8.80 8.29
CA VAL A 196 -2.94 8.65 7.16
C VAL A 196 -2.11 8.44 5.91
N LYS A 197 -2.21 7.27 5.35
CA LYS A 197 -1.43 6.77 4.22
C LYS A 197 -2.33 6.02 3.23
N LEU A 198 -1.73 5.47 2.19
CA LEU A 198 -2.40 4.65 1.19
C LEU A 198 -2.10 3.15 1.43
N LEU A 199 -3.08 2.33 1.15
CA LEU A 199 -2.89 0.97 0.72
C LEU A 199 -2.87 1.01 -0.82
N TYR A 200 -1.73 0.68 -1.41
CA TYR A 200 -1.54 0.66 -2.85
C TYR A 200 -1.74 -0.78 -3.36
N ASP A 201 -2.91 -1.07 -3.88
CA ASP A 201 -3.16 -2.35 -4.53
C ASP A 201 -2.61 -2.33 -5.96
N ILE A 202 -1.56 -3.10 -6.19
CA ILE A 202 -0.85 -3.16 -7.46
C ILE A 202 -1.75 -3.68 -8.58
N TYR A 203 -2.60 -4.67 -8.30
CA TYR A 203 -3.56 -5.20 -9.26
C TYR A 203 -4.56 -4.12 -9.69
N HIS A 204 -5.15 -3.42 -8.71
CA HIS A 204 -6.13 -2.38 -9.01
C HIS A 204 -5.50 -1.20 -9.77
N MET A 205 -4.30 -0.78 -9.39
CA MET A 205 -3.63 0.34 -10.05
C MET A 205 -3.07 -0.03 -11.43
N GLN A 206 -2.73 -1.30 -11.67
CA GLN A 206 -2.42 -1.77 -13.03
C GLN A 206 -3.61 -1.56 -13.98
N ILE A 207 -4.82 -1.93 -13.55
CA ILE A 207 -6.05 -1.75 -14.34
C ILE A 207 -6.35 -0.27 -14.61
N MET A 208 -6.09 0.59 -13.62
CA MET A 208 -6.46 2.00 -13.69
C MET A 208 -5.41 2.86 -14.39
N GLU A 209 -4.15 2.68 -14.08
CA GLU A 209 -3.07 3.62 -14.43
C GLU A 209 -1.89 2.96 -15.16
N GLY A 210 -1.50 1.74 -14.79
CA GLY A 210 -0.24 1.14 -15.25
C GLY A 210 0.97 1.85 -14.65
N ASP A 211 2.14 1.78 -15.33
CA ASP A 211 3.40 2.44 -14.92
C ASP A 211 3.75 2.26 -13.42
N ILE A 212 3.51 1.05 -12.92
CA ILE A 212 3.48 0.71 -11.49
C ILE A 212 4.79 1.07 -10.78
N ILE A 213 5.94 0.69 -11.34
CA ILE A 213 7.24 0.88 -10.68
C ILE A 213 7.52 2.37 -10.45
N ARG A 214 7.35 3.20 -11.48
CA ARG A 214 7.60 4.64 -11.39
C ARG A 214 6.63 5.31 -10.42
N THR A 215 5.36 4.96 -10.50
CA THR A 215 4.30 5.49 -9.61
C THR A 215 4.61 5.18 -8.14
N ILE A 216 5.01 3.93 -7.82
CA ILE A 216 5.41 3.55 -6.47
C ILE A 216 6.63 4.35 -6.00
N GLN A 217 7.69 4.42 -6.82
CA GLN A 217 8.92 5.13 -6.45
C GLN A 217 8.70 6.62 -6.18
N GLN A 218 7.81 7.27 -6.93
CA GLN A 218 7.47 8.67 -6.75
C GLN A 218 6.59 8.94 -5.52
N ASN A 219 5.84 7.94 -5.06
CA ASN A 219 4.83 8.12 -4.03
C ASN A 219 5.05 7.29 -2.77
N ILE A 220 6.19 6.61 -2.64
CA ILE A 220 6.45 5.67 -1.54
C ILE A 220 6.25 6.26 -0.15
N GLN A 221 6.53 7.54 0.05
CA GLN A 221 6.33 8.23 1.33
C GLN A 221 4.86 8.29 1.76
N TRP A 222 3.93 8.09 0.83
CA TRP A 222 2.48 8.06 1.08
C TRP A 222 1.91 6.65 1.22
N ILE A 223 2.70 5.60 0.97
CA ILE A 223 2.24 4.21 0.95
C ILE A 223 2.66 3.51 2.25
N ALA A 224 1.68 2.92 2.95
CA ALA A 224 1.90 2.16 4.17
C ALA A 224 1.76 0.65 3.97
N HIS A 225 1.04 0.22 2.93
CA HIS A 225 0.77 -1.18 2.66
C HIS A 225 0.59 -1.42 1.15
N PHE A 226 0.92 -2.63 0.72
CA PHE A 226 0.71 -3.05 -0.67
C PHE A 226 -0.16 -4.30 -0.73
N HIS A 227 -1.07 -4.35 -1.71
CA HIS A 227 -1.71 -5.58 -2.14
C HIS A 227 -1.22 -6.04 -3.50
N THR A 228 -1.29 -7.35 -3.74
CA THR A 228 -0.80 -7.99 -4.97
C THR A 228 -1.78 -9.03 -5.48
N ALA A 229 -2.02 -9.06 -6.77
CA ALA A 229 -2.70 -10.13 -7.48
C ALA A 229 -2.30 -10.14 -8.96
N GLY A 230 -2.39 -11.28 -9.64
CA GLY A 230 -2.17 -11.37 -11.08
C GLY A 230 -3.27 -10.63 -11.87
N ASN A 231 -2.88 -9.78 -12.81
CA ASN A 231 -3.79 -9.09 -13.72
C ASN A 231 -3.59 -9.59 -15.15
N PRO A 232 -4.66 -9.99 -15.85
CA PRO A 232 -6.07 -9.95 -15.48
C PRO A 232 -6.50 -11.06 -14.51
N GLY A 233 -7.65 -10.86 -13.86
CA GLY A 233 -8.40 -11.93 -13.19
C GLY A 233 -8.17 -12.09 -11.69
N ARG A 234 -7.27 -11.30 -11.07
CA ARG A 234 -6.98 -11.32 -9.62
C ARG A 234 -6.58 -12.71 -9.11
N ARG A 235 -5.70 -13.39 -9.89
CA ARG A 235 -5.26 -14.77 -9.68
C ARG A 235 -3.76 -14.86 -9.37
N ASP A 236 -3.20 -16.06 -9.53
CA ASP A 236 -1.79 -16.39 -9.30
C ASP A 236 -0.81 -15.55 -10.14
N PHE A 237 0.46 -15.53 -9.74
CA PHE A 237 1.55 -14.88 -10.46
C PHE A 237 2.18 -15.87 -11.48
N ASP A 238 1.39 -16.36 -12.40
CA ASP A 238 1.80 -17.26 -13.46
C ASP A 238 2.03 -16.51 -14.79
N ASP A 239 2.22 -17.26 -15.88
CA ASP A 239 2.53 -16.71 -17.20
C ASP A 239 1.30 -16.13 -17.92
N ASP A 240 0.09 -16.33 -17.37
CA ASP A 240 -1.16 -15.79 -17.92
C ASP A 240 -1.47 -14.35 -17.44
N GLN A 241 -0.57 -13.72 -16.66
CA GLN A 241 -0.75 -12.38 -16.12
C GLN A 241 0.37 -11.42 -16.55
N GLU A 242 0.10 -10.12 -16.56
CA GLU A 242 0.98 -9.11 -17.18
C GLU A 242 1.95 -8.40 -16.21
N LEU A 243 1.85 -8.60 -14.88
CA LEU A 243 2.66 -7.92 -13.89
C LEU A 243 3.99 -8.63 -13.62
N ASN A 244 5.10 -7.92 -13.76
CA ASN A 244 6.42 -8.43 -13.38
C ASN A 244 6.66 -8.23 -11.88
N TYR A 245 6.07 -9.09 -11.04
CA TYR A 245 6.17 -8.94 -9.59
C TYR A 245 7.61 -8.94 -9.05
N ARG A 246 8.52 -9.76 -9.60
CA ARG A 246 9.93 -9.71 -9.17
C ARG A 246 10.57 -8.34 -9.42
N GLY A 247 10.28 -7.71 -10.55
CA GLY A 247 10.75 -6.36 -10.87
C GLY A 247 10.13 -5.31 -9.97
N ILE A 248 8.82 -5.41 -9.70
CA ILE A 248 8.10 -4.50 -8.81
C ILE A 248 8.62 -4.59 -7.37
N MET A 249 8.81 -5.81 -6.83
CA MET A 249 9.33 -6.01 -5.47
C MET A 249 10.75 -5.48 -5.30
N LYS A 250 11.64 -5.68 -6.29
CA LYS A 250 12.97 -5.05 -6.28
C LYS A 250 12.89 -3.53 -6.25
N ALA A 251 11.95 -2.94 -6.99
CA ALA A 251 11.76 -1.49 -6.98
C ALA A 251 11.24 -1.00 -5.62
N ILE A 252 10.30 -1.72 -4.98
CA ILE A 252 9.82 -1.42 -3.62
C ILE A 252 10.97 -1.52 -2.62
N ALA A 253 11.74 -2.62 -2.62
CA ALA A 253 12.87 -2.79 -1.73
C ALA A 253 13.93 -1.69 -1.90
N ALA A 254 14.19 -1.25 -3.13
CA ALA A 254 15.14 -0.18 -3.44
C ALA A 254 14.72 1.20 -2.89
N THR A 255 13.45 1.40 -2.50
CA THR A 255 12.99 2.62 -1.82
C THR A 255 13.34 2.66 -0.34
N GLY A 256 13.76 1.52 0.25
CA GLY A 256 13.95 1.36 1.69
C GLY A 256 12.66 0.99 2.45
N TYR A 257 11.58 0.66 1.74
CA TYR A 257 10.32 0.23 2.35
C TYR A 257 10.51 -1.04 3.20
N ASP A 258 10.01 -1.02 4.43
CA ASP A 258 10.15 -2.07 5.44
C ASP A 258 8.80 -2.54 6.03
N GLY A 259 7.68 -2.12 5.40
CA GLY A 259 6.32 -2.47 5.80
C GLY A 259 5.90 -3.86 5.31
N TYR A 260 4.65 -3.99 4.91
CA TYR A 260 4.05 -5.27 4.50
C TYR A 260 3.58 -5.26 3.05
N VAL A 261 3.66 -6.42 2.42
CA VAL A 261 3.12 -6.73 1.09
C VAL A 261 2.15 -7.89 1.24
N GLY A 262 0.86 -7.61 1.18
CA GLY A 262 -0.22 -8.58 1.31
C GLY A 262 -0.55 -9.24 -0.02
N HIS A 263 -0.63 -10.55 -0.04
CA HIS A 263 -1.10 -11.28 -1.22
C HIS A 263 -2.62 -11.41 -1.17
N GLU A 264 -3.29 -10.72 -2.08
CA GLU A 264 -4.74 -10.67 -2.15
C GLU A 264 -5.26 -11.19 -3.50
N PHE A 265 -4.87 -12.40 -3.83
CA PHE A 265 -5.32 -13.09 -5.04
C PHE A 265 -6.03 -14.42 -4.72
N VAL A 266 -6.92 -14.85 -5.62
CA VAL A 266 -7.63 -16.12 -5.47
C VAL A 266 -6.88 -17.21 -6.22
N PRO A 267 -6.25 -18.19 -5.54
CA PRO A 267 -5.52 -19.28 -6.17
C PRO A 267 -6.33 -20.04 -7.22
N LYS A 268 -5.75 -20.35 -8.39
CA LYS A 268 -6.35 -21.16 -9.45
C LYS A 268 -6.41 -22.65 -9.07
N GLY A 269 -5.39 -23.12 -8.32
CA GLY A 269 -5.19 -24.52 -7.98
C GLY A 269 -5.00 -24.76 -6.47
N ASP A 270 -3.95 -25.51 -6.13
CA ASP A 270 -3.61 -25.80 -4.72
C ASP A 270 -3.18 -24.51 -4.00
N VAL A 271 -3.83 -24.25 -2.88
CA VAL A 271 -3.61 -23.04 -2.08
C VAL A 271 -2.18 -22.97 -1.54
N PHE A 272 -1.61 -24.09 -1.13
CA PHE A 272 -0.29 -24.15 -0.51
C PHE A 272 0.84 -23.97 -1.55
N GLU A 273 0.64 -24.47 -2.77
CA GLU A 273 1.55 -24.23 -3.88
C GLU A 273 1.52 -22.76 -4.32
N ALA A 274 0.33 -22.18 -4.40
CA ALA A 274 0.14 -20.76 -4.74
C ALA A 274 0.83 -19.85 -3.71
N MET A 275 0.69 -20.14 -2.41
CA MET A 275 1.38 -19.42 -1.34
C MET A 275 2.91 -19.48 -1.50
N ARG A 276 3.49 -20.68 -1.68
CA ARG A 276 4.94 -20.85 -1.86
C ARG A 276 5.46 -20.08 -3.06
N ARG A 277 4.77 -20.21 -4.19
CA ARG A 277 5.16 -19.52 -5.44
C ARG A 277 5.11 -18.00 -5.28
N ALA A 278 4.06 -17.46 -4.68
CA ALA A 278 3.93 -16.02 -4.48
C ALA A 278 5.03 -15.49 -3.56
N PHE A 279 5.29 -16.18 -2.45
CA PHE A 279 6.35 -15.83 -1.52
C PHE A 279 7.73 -15.80 -2.21
N GLU A 280 8.08 -16.84 -2.98
CA GLU A 280 9.35 -16.93 -3.69
C GLU A 280 9.54 -15.85 -4.76
N ILE A 281 8.49 -15.54 -5.52
CA ILE A 281 8.52 -14.50 -6.55
C ILE A 281 8.78 -13.13 -5.91
N CYS A 282 8.16 -12.86 -4.76
CA CYS A 282 8.22 -11.57 -4.07
C CYS A 282 9.39 -11.46 -3.07
N ASN A 283 10.08 -12.55 -2.76
CA ASN A 283 11.27 -12.55 -1.89
C ASN A 283 12.52 -12.11 -2.69
N VAL A 284 12.92 -10.85 -2.55
CA VAL A 284 13.99 -10.19 -3.33
C VAL A 284 15.09 -9.61 -2.44
#